data_f9f3b52a8ca82ef65cacce07e28de23c
#
_entry.id   f9f3b52a8ca82ef65cacce07e28de23c
#
_cell.length_a   1.000
_cell.length_b   1.000
_cell.length_c   1.000
_cell.angle_alpha   90.00
_cell.angle_beta   90.00
_cell.angle_gamma   90.00
#
_symmetry.space_group_name_H-M   'P 1'
#
loop_
_entity.id
_entity.type
_entity.pdbx_description
1 polymer ?
#
loop_
_entity_poly.entity_id
_entity_poly.type
_entity_poly.pdbx_seq_one_letter_code
_entity_poly.pdbx_strand_id
1 'polypeptide(L)'
;MPSGVLVACTVLFVAAAKKTVAKIAKRKKILSLVVDCSLFYRENRVRTRAFLDSGNMVTAPDGTFVAVAEKALAVKLLGEHLFTGSTNGIRIPVATVSGKSFMTAFKIDKIEIYCDGTRNIIEDVTLGISPDGVHGEYDLILPFDFVREQK
;
A
#
# COMPACT_ATOMS: atom_id res chain seq x y z
N MET A 1 -12.98 -41.12 -34.56
CA MET A 1 -12.12 -40.46 -33.55
C MET A 1 -12.19 -41.26 -32.28
N PRO A 2 -11.08 -41.59 -31.64
CA PRO A 2 -11.15 -42.32 -30.36
C PRO A 2 -11.72 -41.38 -29.29
N SER A 3 -12.79 -41.83 -28.67
CA SER A 3 -13.51 -41.10 -27.58
C SER A 3 -12.62 -40.64 -26.41
N GLY A 4 -11.47 -41.27 -26.21
CA GLY A 4 -10.49 -40.91 -25.22
C GLY A 4 -9.80 -39.55 -25.44
N VAL A 5 -9.60 -39.17 -26.72
CA VAL A 5 -8.99 -37.87 -27.03
C VAL A 5 -9.94 -36.72 -26.72
N LEU A 6 -11.23 -36.90 -26.99
CA LEU A 6 -12.25 -35.89 -26.71
C LEU A 6 -12.38 -35.65 -25.21
N VAL A 7 -12.35 -36.71 -24.40
CA VAL A 7 -12.40 -36.60 -22.93
C VAL A 7 -11.14 -35.88 -22.40
N ALA A 8 -9.96 -36.24 -22.88
CA ALA A 8 -8.71 -35.61 -22.46
C ALA A 8 -8.68 -34.10 -22.79
N CYS A 9 -9.13 -33.71 -23.98
CA CYS A 9 -9.23 -32.27 -24.36
C CYS A 9 -10.22 -31.53 -23.49
N THR A 10 -11.36 -32.11 -23.15
CA THR A 10 -12.37 -31.49 -22.29
C THR A 10 -11.83 -31.27 -20.87
N VAL A 11 -11.13 -32.26 -20.30
CA VAL A 11 -10.54 -32.15 -18.96
C VAL A 11 -9.46 -31.06 -18.93
N LEU A 12 -8.59 -31.00 -19.95
CA LEU A 12 -7.57 -29.96 -20.07
C LEU A 12 -8.19 -28.56 -20.19
N PHE A 13 -9.25 -28.43 -20.99
CA PHE A 13 -9.95 -27.14 -21.15
C PHE A 13 -10.61 -26.68 -19.85
N VAL A 14 -11.26 -27.57 -19.11
CA VAL A 14 -11.89 -27.25 -17.80
C VAL A 14 -10.82 -26.87 -16.77
N ALA A 15 -9.68 -27.55 -16.74
CA ALA A 15 -8.58 -27.23 -15.83
C ALA A 15 -7.96 -25.85 -16.15
N ALA A 16 -7.76 -25.54 -17.43
CA ALA A 16 -7.28 -24.24 -17.87
C ALA A 16 -8.27 -23.11 -17.54
N ALA A 17 -9.57 -23.32 -17.77
CA ALA A 17 -10.62 -22.37 -17.46
C ALA A 17 -10.69 -22.08 -15.96
N LYS A 18 -10.64 -23.10 -15.08
CA LYS A 18 -10.59 -22.93 -13.63
C LYS A 18 -9.40 -22.11 -13.17
N LYS A 19 -8.22 -22.35 -13.74
CA LYS A 19 -6.98 -21.61 -13.43
C LYS A 19 -7.09 -20.13 -13.82
N THR A 20 -7.69 -19.85 -14.96
CA THR A 20 -7.91 -18.50 -15.47
C THR A 20 -8.93 -17.74 -14.61
N VAL A 21 -10.07 -18.37 -14.26
CA VAL A 21 -11.09 -17.77 -13.39
C VAL A 21 -10.54 -17.49 -12.00
N ALA A 22 -9.77 -18.40 -11.41
CA ALA A 22 -9.12 -18.21 -10.11
C ALA A 22 -8.13 -17.02 -10.15
N LYS A 23 -7.37 -16.88 -11.24
CA LYS A 23 -6.43 -15.76 -11.43
C LYS A 23 -7.17 -14.42 -11.55
N ILE A 24 -8.29 -14.38 -12.27
CA ILE A 24 -9.14 -13.19 -12.42
C ILE A 24 -9.80 -12.82 -11.08
N ALA A 25 -10.32 -13.80 -10.34
CA ALA A 25 -10.93 -13.59 -9.02
C ALA A 25 -9.91 -13.05 -8.00
N LYS A 26 -8.68 -13.61 -8.00
CA LYS A 26 -7.58 -13.13 -7.15
C LYS A 26 -7.20 -11.70 -7.50
N ARG A 27 -7.13 -11.36 -8.80
CA ARG A 27 -6.82 -10.02 -9.28
C ARG A 27 -7.90 -9.00 -8.89
N LYS A 28 -9.19 -9.37 -9.01
CA LYS A 28 -10.32 -8.54 -8.53
C LYS A 28 -10.26 -8.29 -7.03
N LYS A 29 -9.92 -9.30 -6.23
CA LYS A 29 -9.80 -9.17 -4.77
C LYS A 29 -8.65 -8.24 -4.37
N ILE A 30 -7.51 -8.28 -5.07
CA ILE A 30 -6.39 -7.37 -4.84
C ILE A 30 -6.75 -5.94 -5.25
N LEU A 31 -7.42 -5.75 -6.39
CA LEU A 31 -7.87 -4.44 -6.86
C LEU A 31 -8.91 -3.79 -5.94
N SER A 32 -9.70 -4.57 -5.20
CA SER A 32 -10.65 -4.05 -4.20
C SER A 32 -9.98 -3.50 -2.94
N LEU A 33 -8.69 -3.78 -2.74
CA LEU A 33 -7.88 -3.27 -1.62
C LEU A 33 -7.03 -2.04 -2.02
N VAL A 34 -7.08 -1.63 -3.29
CA VAL A 34 -6.42 -0.40 -3.75
C VAL A 34 -7.45 0.72 -3.74
N VAL A 35 -7.14 1.78 -3.03
CA VAL A 35 -8.01 2.95 -2.84
C VAL A 35 -7.32 4.22 -3.30
N ASP A 36 -8.11 5.19 -3.74
CA ASP A 36 -7.60 6.54 -4.02
C ASP A 36 -7.41 7.31 -2.72
N CYS A 37 -6.33 8.06 -2.62
CA CYS A 37 -6.07 8.90 -1.46
C CYS A 37 -5.40 10.22 -1.83
N SER A 38 -5.46 11.17 -0.91
CA SER A 38 -4.74 12.44 -0.98
C SER A 38 -3.95 12.64 0.31
N LEU A 39 -2.65 12.90 0.18
CA LEU A 39 -1.77 13.23 1.28
C LEU A 39 -1.59 14.75 1.35
N PHE A 40 -1.49 15.27 2.57
CA PHE A 40 -1.32 16.70 2.83
C PHE A 40 -0.14 16.93 3.76
N TYR A 41 0.72 17.84 3.39
CA TYR A 41 1.83 18.31 4.20
C TYR A 41 2.05 19.80 3.96
N ARG A 42 1.78 20.63 4.97
CA ARG A 42 1.77 22.11 4.85
C ARG A 42 0.82 22.53 3.71
N GLU A 43 1.33 23.24 2.72
CA GLU A 43 0.57 23.68 1.55
C GLU A 43 0.57 22.66 0.40
N ASN A 44 1.34 21.57 0.52
CA ASN A 44 1.46 20.55 -0.51
C ASN A 44 0.34 19.53 -0.41
N ARG A 45 -0.20 19.17 -1.56
CA ARG A 45 -1.17 18.07 -1.71
C ARG A 45 -0.74 17.16 -2.84
N VAL A 46 -0.71 15.85 -2.57
CA VAL A 46 -0.43 14.83 -3.59
C VAL A 46 -1.53 13.79 -3.59
N ARG A 47 -2.09 13.52 -4.77
CA ARG A 47 -3.02 12.40 -4.99
C ARG A 47 -2.24 11.18 -5.42
N THR A 48 -2.61 10.04 -4.88
CA THR A 48 -2.00 8.75 -5.22
C THR A 48 -2.97 7.61 -4.94
N ARG A 49 -2.57 6.41 -5.33
CA ARG A 49 -3.27 5.17 -4.96
C ARG A 49 -2.54 4.49 -3.82
N ALA A 50 -3.33 3.95 -2.90
CA ALA A 50 -2.83 3.24 -1.74
C ALA A 50 -3.37 1.80 -1.72
N PHE A 51 -2.54 0.88 -1.27
CA PHE A 51 -2.93 -0.48 -0.94
C PHE A 51 -3.27 -0.57 0.54
N LEU A 52 -4.47 -1.05 0.86
CA LEU A 52 -4.89 -1.33 2.24
C LEU A 52 -4.35 -2.70 2.63
N ASP A 53 -3.37 -2.71 3.53
CA ASP A 53 -2.70 -3.92 3.97
C ASP A 53 -3.03 -4.24 5.44
N SER A 54 -3.75 -5.33 5.65
CA SER A 54 -4.04 -5.84 7.00
C SER A 54 -2.80 -6.41 7.71
N GLY A 55 -1.73 -6.67 6.96
CA GLY A 55 -0.44 -7.14 7.49
C GLY A 55 0.53 -6.01 7.83
N ASN A 56 0.21 -4.76 7.50
CA ASN A 56 1.05 -3.62 7.86
C ASN A 56 0.88 -3.29 9.36
N MET A 57 1.75 -3.87 10.17
CA MET A 57 1.81 -3.70 11.64
C MET A 57 2.95 -2.76 12.05
N VAL A 58 3.48 -1.97 11.13
CA VAL A 58 4.57 -1.02 11.44
C VAL A 58 4.02 0.11 12.30
N THR A 59 4.66 0.31 13.45
CA THR A 59 4.31 1.39 14.38
C THR A 59 5.50 2.31 14.62
N ALA A 60 5.21 3.58 14.79
CA ALA A 60 6.17 4.57 15.28
C ALA A 60 6.46 4.37 16.78
N PRO A 61 7.49 5.00 17.35
CA PRO A 61 7.82 4.90 18.77
C PRO A 61 6.69 5.35 19.71
N ASP A 62 5.79 6.20 19.24
CA ASP A 62 4.59 6.66 19.96
C ASP A 62 3.42 5.66 19.88
N GLY A 63 3.61 4.52 19.22
CA GLY A 63 2.59 3.48 19.06
C GLY A 63 1.60 3.73 17.90
N THR A 64 1.72 4.85 17.19
CA THR A 64 0.86 5.14 16.03
C THR A 64 1.22 4.28 14.82
N PHE A 65 0.22 3.87 14.04
CA PHE A 65 0.45 3.15 12.80
C PHE A 65 1.14 4.02 11.74
N VAL A 66 1.99 3.40 10.94
CA VAL A 66 2.77 4.07 9.91
C VAL A 66 2.22 3.75 8.53
N ALA A 67 1.91 4.80 7.76
CA ALA A 67 1.70 4.69 6.33
C ALA A 67 3.06 4.58 5.63
N VAL A 68 3.23 3.63 4.71
CA VAL A 68 4.53 3.39 4.04
C VAL A 68 4.47 3.85 2.60
N ALA A 69 5.29 4.83 2.26
CA ALA A 69 5.33 5.46 0.94
C ALA A 69 6.54 5.05 0.12
N GLU A 70 6.36 5.04 -1.20
CA GLU A 70 7.45 5.07 -2.18
C GLU A 70 8.26 6.37 -2.01
N LYS A 71 9.57 6.30 -2.18
CA LYS A 71 10.47 7.45 -2.05
C LYS A 71 10.08 8.61 -2.98
N ALA A 72 9.71 8.31 -4.22
CA ALA A 72 9.29 9.33 -5.19
C ALA A 72 8.04 10.09 -4.74
N LEU A 73 7.05 9.40 -4.15
CA LEU A 73 5.86 10.00 -3.56
C LEU A 73 6.22 10.90 -2.37
N ALA A 74 7.09 10.42 -1.48
CA ALA A 74 7.53 11.18 -0.31
C ALA A 74 8.30 12.45 -0.72
N VAL A 75 9.20 12.38 -1.70
CA VAL A 75 9.91 13.55 -2.25
C VAL A 75 8.94 14.57 -2.83
N LYS A 76 7.94 14.11 -3.58
CA LYS A 76 6.92 14.99 -4.18
C LYS A 76 6.08 15.71 -3.13
N LEU A 77 5.78 15.06 -2.01
CA LEU A 77 4.98 15.63 -0.93
C LEU A 77 5.80 16.55 -0.01
N LEU A 78 6.95 16.06 0.45
CA LEU A 78 7.75 16.68 1.50
C LEU A 78 8.81 17.67 0.96
N GLY A 79 9.22 17.50 -0.30
CA GLY A 79 10.31 18.23 -0.92
C GLY A 79 11.68 17.57 -0.70
N GLU A 80 12.59 17.72 -1.67
CA GLU A 80 13.92 17.10 -1.64
C GLU A 80 14.79 17.56 -0.46
N HIS A 81 14.59 18.79 0.01
CA HIS A 81 15.39 19.39 1.09
C HIS A 81 15.30 18.59 2.41
N LEU A 82 14.22 17.84 2.64
CA LEU A 82 14.10 16.99 3.82
C LEU A 82 14.98 15.72 3.76
N PHE A 83 15.48 15.37 2.59
CA PHE A 83 16.32 14.19 2.40
C PHE A 83 17.82 14.53 2.30
N THR A 84 18.17 15.79 2.14
CA THR A 84 19.56 16.26 1.93
C THR A 84 20.18 16.88 3.17
N GLY A 85 19.42 17.14 4.22
CA GLY A 85 19.87 17.78 5.45
C GLY A 85 19.83 16.86 6.68
N SER A 86 20.40 17.32 7.77
CA SER A 86 20.35 16.72 9.11
C SER A 86 18.92 16.84 9.67
N THR A 87 18.00 16.04 9.18
CA THR A 87 16.59 16.27 9.32
C THR A 87 15.95 15.46 10.43
N ASN A 88 14.90 16.06 11.02
CA ASN A 88 14.02 15.57 12.07
C ASN A 88 13.19 14.31 11.69
N GLY A 89 13.71 13.41 10.85
CA GLY A 89 13.08 12.14 10.52
C GLY A 89 13.18 11.16 11.69
N ILE A 90 12.08 10.50 11.97
CA ILE A 90 12.02 9.41 12.94
C ILE A 90 12.60 8.16 12.29
N ARG A 91 13.54 7.48 12.95
CA ARG A 91 14.07 6.20 12.48
C ARG A 91 13.28 5.07 13.12
N ILE A 92 12.63 4.27 12.29
CA ILE A 92 11.81 3.14 12.70
C ILE A 92 12.51 1.85 12.29
N PRO A 93 12.81 0.92 13.21
CA PRO A 93 13.36 -0.38 12.85
C PRO A 93 12.29 -1.21 12.15
N VAL A 94 12.64 -1.79 11.01
CA VAL A 94 11.74 -2.64 10.22
C VAL A 94 12.43 -3.94 9.84
N ALA A 95 11.66 -5.02 9.82
CA ALA A 95 12.10 -6.29 9.24
C ALA A 95 11.64 -6.34 7.79
N THR A 96 12.58 -6.44 6.87
CA THR A 96 12.33 -6.59 5.44
C THR A 96 12.71 -7.99 4.97
N VAL A 97 12.36 -8.34 3.75
CA VAL A 97 12.75 -9.61 3.13
C VAL A 97 14.28 -9.75 3.07
N SER A 98 15.00 -8.64 2.94
CA SER A 98 16.46 -8.56 2.92
C SER A 98 17.11 -8.56 4.32
N GLY A 99 16.30 -8.50 5.40
CA GLY A 99 16.78 -8.51 6.78
C GLY A 99 16.28 -7.34 7.63
N LYS A 100 17.00 -7.02 8.70
CA LYS A 100 16.71 -5.86 9.55
C LYS A 100 17.22 -4.59 8.89
N SER A 101 16.34 -3.58 8.78
CA SER A 101 16.65 -2.28 8.19
C SER A 101 16.00 -1.16 9.02
N PHE A 102 16.23 0.09 8.64
CA PHE A 102 15.58 1.25 9.23
C PHE A 102 14.81 2.00 8.15
N MET A 103 13.62 2.39 8.51
CA MET A 103 12.79 3.27 7.71
C MET A 103 12.85 4.67 8.29
N THR A 104 13.05 5.68 7.44
CA THR A 104 12.93 7.07 7.86
C THR A 104 11.47 7.49 7.71
N ALA A 105 10.91 8.12 8.72
CA ALA A 105 9.52 8.56 8.72
C ALA A 105 9.38 10.03 9.12
N PHE A 106 8.32 10.67 8.65
CA PHE A 106 7.98 12.07 8.91
C PHE A 106 6.52 12.20 9.30
N LYS A 107 6.21 13.15 10.16
CA LYS A 107 4.81 13.53 10.42
C LYS A 107 4.27 14.35 9.25
N ILE A 108 3.08 14.00 8.79
CA ILE A 108 2.32 14.77 7.80
C ILE A 108 0.97 15.18 8.40
N ASP A 109 0.35 16.21 7.83
CA ASP A 109 -0.84 16.80 8.42
C ASP A 109 -2.04 15.84 8.40
N LYS A 110 -2.32 15.23 7.24
CA LYS A 110 -3.42 14.27 7.10
C LYS A 110 -3.33 13.44 5.83
N ILE A 111 -4.10 12.35 5.84
CA ILE A 111 -4.44 11.54 4.65
C ILE A 111 -5.96 11.52 4.52
N GLU A 112 -6.46 11.79 3.32
CA GLU A 112 -7.85 11.57 2.93
C GLU A 112 -7.93 10.30 2.08
N ILE A 113 -8.74 9.34 2.52
CA ILE A 113 -8.90 8.03 1.87
C ILE A 113 -10.31 7.96 1.31
N TYR A 114 -10.43 7.59 0.04
CA TYR A 114 -11.71 7.44 -0.64
C TYR A 114 -11.98 5.95 -0.87
N CYS A 115 -12.89 5.39 -0.08
CA CYS A 115 -13.24 3.98 -0.11
C CYS A 115 -14.76 3.81 -0.09
N ASP A 116 -15.30 3.03 -1.03
CA ASP A 116 -16.73 2.69 -1.11
C ASP A 116 -17.68 3.92 -1.04
N GLY A 117 -17.28 5.02 -1.71
CA GLY A 117 -18.04 6.27 -1.71
C GLY A 117 -17.94 7.08 -0.41
N THR A 118 -17.16 6.61 0.55
CA THR A 118 -16.91 7.29 1.82
C THR A 118 -15.54 7.96 1.80
N ARG A 119 -15.46 9.15 2.39
CA ARG A 119 -14.20 9.87 2.62
C ARG A 119 -13.81 9.75 4.08
N ASN A 120 -12.70 9.07 4.34
CA ASN A 120 -12.09 8.95 5.66
C ASN A 120 -10.92 9.92 5.77
N ILE A 121 -10.81 10.63 6.88
CA ILE A 121 -9.72 11.59 7.13
C ILE A 121 -8.96 11.12 8.37
N ILE A 122 -7.66 10.92 8.23
CA ILE A 122 -6.75 10.58 9.32
C ILE A 122 -5.78 11.76 9.47
N GLU A 123 -5.75 12.36 10.64
CA GLU A 123 -4.87 13.49 10.96
C GLU A 123 -3.59 13.02 11.68
N ASP A 124 -2.55 13.84 11.67
CA ASP A 124 -1.27 13.62 12.35
C ASP A 124 -0.62 12.26 12.01
N VAL A 125 -0.56 11.95 10.73
CA VAL A 125 -0.09 10.65 10.23
C VAL A 125 1.42 10.58 10.20
N THR A 126 1.97 9.44 10.61
CA THR A 126 3.38 9.11 10.40
C THR A 126 3.55 8.44 9.04
N LEU A 127 4.28 9.10 8.14
CA LEU A 127 4.61 8.62 6.80
C LEU A 127 6.04 8.09 6.78
N GLY A 128 6.19 6.78 6.67
CA GLY A 128 7.47 6.11 6.52
C GLY A 128 7.85 5.95 5.05
N ILE A 129 9.16 5.99 4.76
CA ILE A 129 9.68 5.79 3.41
C ILE A 129 10.24 4.39 3.31
N SER A 130 9.68 3.60 2.40
CA SER A 130 10.12 2.22 2.19
C SER A 130 11.58 2.17 1.77
N PRO A 131 12.44 1.41 2.47
CA PRO A 131 13.83 1.23 2.07
C PRO A 131 13.96 0.39 0.79
N ASP A 132 13.06 -0.55 0.58
CA ASP A 132 13.07 -1.49 -0.56
C ASP A 132 12.11 -1.07 -1.69
N GLY A 133 11.47 0.10 -1.57
CA GLY A 133 10.44 0.58 -2.47
C GLY A 133 9.06 -0.05 -2.21
N VAL A 134 8.08 0.38 -2.98
CA VAL A 134 6.71 -0.15 -2.97
C VAL A 134 6.44 -0.76 -4.34
N HIS A 135 6.06 -2.04 -4.37
CA HIS A 135 5.88 -2.78 -5.61
C HIS A 135 4.40 -3.00 -5.91
N GLY A 136 3.93 -2.48 -7.04
CA GLY A 136 2.55 -2.64 -7.47
C GLY A 136 2.04 -1.47 -8.30
N GLU A 137 0.74 -1.38 -8.46
CA GLU A 137 0.06 -0.26 -9.12
C GLU A 137 -0.32 0.85 -8.12
N TYR A 138 0.41 0.97 -7.02
CA TYR A 138 0.20 1.93 -5.93
C TYR A 138 1.56 2.38 -5.39
N ASP A 139 1.60 3.59 -4.86
CA ASP A 139 2.81 4.22 -4.33
C ASP A 139 2.78 4.34 -2.79
N LEU A 140 1.70 3.85 -2.17
CA LEU A 140 1.46 3.96 -0.74
C LEU A 140 0.85 2.67 -0.20
N ILE A 141 1.29 2.26 0.98
CA ILE A 141 0.69 1.16 1.75
C ILE A 141 0.10 1.77 3.02
N LEU A 142 -1.18 1.53 3.24
CA LEU A 142 -1.89 2.01 4.43
C LEU A 142 -2.28 0.83 5.32
N PRO A 143 -2.15 0.97 6.64
CA PRO A 143 -2.76 0.03 7.58
C PRO A 143 -4.27 -0.06 7.34
N PHE A 144 -4.82 -1.27 7.38
CA PHE A 144 -6.26 -1.47 7.17
C PHE A 144 -7.09 -0.75 8.25
N ASP A 145 -6.53 -0.55 9.43
CA ASP A 145 -7.16 0.15 10.56
C ASP A 145 -7.51 1.61 10.24
N PHE A 146 -6.80 2.27 9.30
CA PHE A 146 -7.11 3.62 8.85
C PHE A 146 -8.51 3.77 8.22
N VAL A 147 -9.11 2.67 7.78
CA VAL A 147 -10.46 2.64 7.21
C VAL A 147 -11.49 2.11 8.22
N ARG A 148 -11.03 1.41 9.26
CA ARG A 148 -11.88 0.69 10.22
C ARG A 148 -12.30 1.53 11.44
N GLU A 149 -11.51 2.52 11.85
CA GLU A 149 -11.71 3.28 13.09
C GLU A 149 -12.84 4.32 13.06
N GLN A 150 -13.61 4.43 11.98
CA GLN A 150 -14.71 5.41 11.85
C GLN A 150 -16.10 4.76 11.90
N LYS A 151 -16.33 3.86 12.85
CA LYS A 151 -17.69 3.42 13.19
C LYS A 151 -18.11 3.91 14.57
#